data_42a698f30a124c2d4420ee0b49c83d80
#
_entry.id   42a698f30a124c2d4420ee0b49c83d80
#
_cell.length_a   1.000
_cell.length_b   1.000
_cell.length_c   1.000
_cell.angle_alpha   90.00
_cell.angle_beta   90.00
_cell.angle_gamma   90.00
#
_symmetry.space_group_name_H-M   'P 1'
#
loop_
_entity.id
_entity.type
_entity.pdbx_description
1 polymer ?
#
loop_
_entity_poly.entity_id
_entity_poly.type
_entity_poly.pdbx_seq_one_letter_code
_entity_poly.pdbx_strand_id
1 'polypeptide(L)'
;MDAGSVESLFAGYPDVRLRLVSRSAHTSQVVTGFLMLARRRRIALTIEDAGHRREEYPHPHLVEAFVGGRRIAFDMLDGYNFDVVAAAAYIRGVDLYFKRSCSTFRNGVFPAEVRAKIRPLGFNYHVTCPENPINPVPV
;
A
#
# COMPACT_ATOMS: atom_id res chain seq x y z
N MET A 1 -12.62 31.84 -8.52
CA MET A 1 -12.83 30.59 -9.27
C MET A 1 -14.10 29.93 -8.76
N ASP A 2 -14.96 29.61 -9.66
CA ASP A 2 -16.23 28.94 -9.37
C ASP A 2 -15.95 27.51 -8.89
N ALA A 3 -16.69 27.03 -7.89
CA ALA A 3 -16.55 25.67 -7.34
C ALA A 3 -16.69 24.59 -8.43
N GLY A 4 -17.54 24.82 -9.44
CA GLY A 4 -17.70 23.93 -10.57
C GLY A 4 -16.46 23.81 -11.47
N SER A 5 -15.60 24.83 -11.53
CA SER A 5 -14.37 24.76 -12.33
C SER A 5 -13.27 23.98 -11.63
N VAL A 6 -13.26 23.94 -10.30
CA VAL A 6 -12.29 23.13 -9.52
C VAL A 6 -12.64 21.64 -9.60
N GLU A 7 -13.93 21.29 -9.50
CA GLU A 7 -14.39 19.92 -9.68
C GLU A 7 -14.06 19.38 -11.07
N SER A 8 -14.20 20.20 -12.11
CA SER A 8 -13.87 19.78 -13.48
C SER A 8 -12.38 19.52 -13.69
N LEU A 9 -11.50 20.22 -12.97
CA LEU A 9 -10.04 19.98 -13.02
C LEU A 9 -9.64 18.60 -12.46
N PHE A 10 -10.42 18.04 -11.55
CA PHE A 10 -10.15 16.76 -10.92
C PHE A 10 -11.04 15.63 -11.44
N ALA A 11 -12.03 15.93 -12.28
CA ALA A 11 -13.03 14.97 -12.77
C ALA A 11 -12.45 13.80 -13.57
N GLY A 12 -11.19 13.88 -14.02
CA GLY A 12 -10.49 12.79 -14.72
C GLY A 12 -9.47 12.04 -13.86
N TYR A 13 -9.25 12.44 -12.60
CA TYR A 13 -8.25 11.81 -11.75
C TYR A 13 -8.90 10.82 -10.80
N PRO A 14 -8.42 9.55 -10.75
CA PRO A 14 -8.94 8.60 -9.81
C PRO A 14 -8.63 9.04 -8.38
N ASP A 15 -9.61 8.89 -7.50
CA ASP A 15 -9.42 9.05 -6.06
C ASP A 15 -8.66 7.83 -5.53
N VAL A 16 -7.59 8.09 -4.82
CA VAL A 16 -6.80 7.07 -4.12
C VAL A 16 -6.74 7.42 -2.65
N ARG A 17 -7.11 6.45 -1.81
CA ARG A 17 -6.92 6.55 -0.37
C ARG A 17 -5.86 5.54 0.05
N LEU A 18 -4.75 6.04 0.59
CA LEU A 18 -3.75 5.19 1.24
C LEU A 18 -4.10 5.03 2.70
N ARG A 19 -3.93 3.81 3.20
CA ARG A 19 -4.05 3.51 4.61
C ARG A 19 -2.73 2.94 5.12
N LEU A 20 -2.15 3.62 6.12
CA LEU A 20 -0.88 3.23 6.75
C LEU A 20 -1.18 2.51 8.06
N VAL A 21 -0.70 1.29 8.20
CA VAL A 21 -0.81 0.51 9.44
C VAL A 21 0.22 0.99 10.46
N SER A 22 1.41 1.38 9.99
CA SER A 22 2.44 2.02 10.81
C SER A 22 3.24 3.02 9.97
N ARG A 23 3.96 3.90 10.65
CA ARG A 23 4.92 4.83 10.01
C ARG A 23 6.31 4.20 9.94
N SER A 24 6.40 3.07 9.28
CA SER A 24 7.64 2.34 9.11
C SER A 24 8.46 2.90 7.93
N ALA A 25 9.78 2.98 8.09
CA ALA A 25 10.68 3.30 6.99
C ALA A 25 10.56 2.30 5.83
N HIS A 26 10.14 1.07 6.10
CA HIS A 26 9.92 0.05 5.07
C HIS A 26 8.82 0.41 4.08
N THR A 27 7.83 1.20 4.49
CA THR A 27 6.69 1.59 3.66
C THR A 27 6.90 2.92 2.94
N SER A 28 7.98 3.63 3.23
CA SER A 28 8.25 4.98 2.74
C SER A 28 8.28 5.08 1.22
N GLN A 29 8.85 4.11 0.55
CA GLN A 29 8.95 4.10 -0.92
C GLN A 29 7.57 4.07 -1.58
N VAL A 30 6.67 3.25 -1.09
CA VAL A 30 5.29 3.13 -1.62
C VAL A 30 4.56 4.45 -1.43
N VAL A 31 4.61 5.01 -0.24
CA VAL A 31 3.97 6.30 0.08
C VAL A 31 4.53 7.42 -0.81
N THR A 32 5.86 7.48 -0.96
CA THR A 32 6.52 8.46 -1.84
C THR A 32 6.05 8.33 -3.28
N GLY A 33 5.93 7.10 -3.80
CA GLY A 33 5.43 6.85 -5.14
C GLY A 33 4.03 7.41 -5.39
N PHE A 34 3.11 7.20 -4.46
CA PHE A 34 1.76 7.75 -4.54
C PHE A 34 1.74 9.28 -4.42
N LEU A 35 2.57 9.86 -3.55
CA LEU A 35 2.73 11.30 -3.44
C LEU A 35 3.27 11.92 -4.74
N MET A 36 4.19 11.26 -5.41
CA MET A 36 4.70 11.71 -6.71
C MET A 36 3.60 11.67 -7.78
N LEU A 37 2.75 10.65 -7.78
CA LEU A 37 1.60 10.58 -8.70
C LEU A 37 0.62 11.71 -8.43
N ALA A 38 0.34 12.01 -7.17
CA ALA A 38 -0.53 13.11 -6.77
C ALA A 38 0.05 14.48 -7.19
N ARG A 39 1.36 14.67 -6.98
CA ARG A 39 2.07 15.88 -7.39
C ARG A 39 2.01 16.09 -8.91
N ARG A 40 2.08 15.02 -9.68
CA ARG A 40 1.95 15.03 -11.15
C ARG A 40 0.49 15.09 -11.61
N ARG A 41 -0.46 15.26 -10.71
CA ARG A 41 -1.89 15.32 -10.98
C ARG A 41 -2.42 14.10 -11.74
N ARG A 42 -1.91 12.91 -11.37
CA ARG A 42 -2.38 11.64 -11.91
C ARG A 42 -3.45 11.00 -11.05
N ILE A 43 -3.47 11.35 -9.77
CA ILE A 43 -4.43 10.88 -8.77
C ILE A 43 -4.79 12.01 -7.81
N ALA A 44 -5.96 11.91 -7.19
CA ALA A 44 -6.31 12.69 -6.00
C ALA A 44 -6.06 11.80 -4.78
N LEU A 45 -5.11 12.16 -3.92
CA LEU A 45 -4.61 11.32 -2.85
C LEU A 45 -5.06 11.78 -1.47
N THR A 46 -5.56 10.85 -0.68
CA THR A 46 -5.80 11.00 0.76
C THR A 46 -4.98 9.95 1.50
N ILE A 47 -4.33 10.32 2.60
CA ILE A 47 -3.56 9.40 3.46
C ILE A 47 -4.25 9.29 4.81
N GLU A 48 -4.54 8.07 5.22
CA GLU A 48 -5.22 7.71 6.46
C GLU A 48 -4.28 6.89 7.34
N ASP A 49 -4.23 7.22 8.64
CA ASP A 49 -3.50 6.44 9.64
C ASP A 49 -4.45 5.39 10.25
N ALA A 50 -4.04 4.13 10.17
CA ALA A 50 -4.80 3.00 10.71
C ALA A 50 -4.05 2.27 11.84
N GLY A 51 -3.09 2.93 12.48
CA GLY A 51 -2.31 2.33 13.58
C GLY A 51 -3.18 1.87 14.76
N HIS A 52 -4.32 2.53 14.99
CA HIS A 52 -5.31 2.13 16.02
C HIS A 52 -6.05 0.82 15.67
N ARG A 53 -5.95 0.35 14.41
CA ARG A 53 -6.53 -0.90 13.91
C ARG A 53 -5.46 -1.95 13.62
N ARG A 54 -4.29 -1.82 14.24
CA ARG A 54 -3.12 -2.68 14.01
C ARG A 54 -3.44 -4.18 14.10
N GLU A 55 -4.30 -4.55 15.00
CA GLU A 55 -4.72 -5.95 15.26
C GLU A 55 -5.45 -6.61 14.09
N GLU A 56 -5.98 -5.81 13.16
CA GLU A 56 -6.69 -6.31 11.98
C GLU A 56 -5.73 -6.72 10.85
N TYR A 57 -4.43 -6.51 11.03
CA TYR A 57 -3.42 -6.74 10.01
C TYR A 57 -2.42 -7.81 10.46
N PRO A 58 -1.91 -8.62 9.53
CA PRO A 58 -0.94 -9.68 9.87
C PRO A 58 0.39 -9.13 10.39
N HIS A 59 0.79 -7.92 9.95
CA HIS A 59 1.99 -7.23 10.44
C HIS A 59 1.91 -5.73 10.14
N PRO A 60 2.77 -4.89 10.76
CA PRO A 60 2.66 -3.43 10.63
C PRO A 60 3.23 -2.83 9.34
N HIS A 61 4.02 -3.58 8.56
CA HIS A 61 4.70 -3.05 7.38
C HIS A 61 3.87 -3.24 6.11
N LEU A 62 2.58 -2.94 6.22
CA LEU A 62 1.61 -2.96 5.13
C LEU A 62 1.13 -1.54 4.82
N VAL A 63 0.95 -1.28 3.52
CA VAL A 63 0.22 -0.12 3.03
C VAL A 63 -0.94 -0.63 2.20
N GLU A 64 -2.12 -0.07 2.41
CA GLU A 64 -3.27 -0.36 1.57
C GLU A 64 -3.60 0.84 0.69
N ALA A 65 -3.96 0.57 -0.56
CA ALA A 65 -4.51 1.56 -1.47
C ALA A 65 -5.92 1.18 -1.88
N PHE A 66 -6.85 2.12 -1.76
CA PHE A 66 -8.23 1.96 -2.21
C PHE A 66 -8.39 2.78 -3.49
N VAL A 67 -8.62 2.11 -4.60
CA VAL A 67 -8.70 2.70 -5.93
C VAL A 67 -9.89 2.09 -6.68
N GLY A 68 -10.86 2.91 -7.08
CA GLY A 68 -11.98 2.45 -7.88
C GLY A 68 -12.77 1.29 -7.25
N GLY A 69 -12.98 1.32 -5.94
CA GLY A 69 -13.66 0.26 -5.19
C GLY A 69 -12.81 -0.99 -4.96
N ARG A 70 -11.55 -0.99 -5.39
CA ARG A 70 -10.61 -2.11 -5.17
C ARG A 70 -9.68 -1.82 -4.01
N ARG A 71 -9.36 -2.86 -3.27
CA ARG A 71 -8.41 -2.84 -2.15
C ARG A 71 -7.12 -3.55 -2.55
N ILE A 72 -6.03 -2.80 -2.58
CA ILE A 72 -4.70 -3.28 -2.97
C ILE A 72 -3.79 -3.17 -1.75
N ALA A 73 -3.08 -4.24 -1.44
CA ALA A 73 -2.12 -4.25 -0.34
C ALA A 73 -0.69 -4.32 -0.86
N PHE A 74 0.21 -3.59 -0.19
CA PHE A 74 1.65 -3.62 -0.42
C PHE A 74 2.33 -4.14 0.85
N ASP A 75 2.90 -5.32 0.77
CA ASP A 75 3.63 -5.97 1.85
C ASP A 75 5.13 -5.74 1.67
N MET A 76 5.71 -4.98 2.60
CA MET A 76 7.09 -4.51 2.53
C MET A 76 8.07 -5.38 3.33
N LEU A 77 7.63 -6.51 3.89
CA LEU A 77 8.52 -7.46 4.55
C LEU A 77 9.11 -8.49 3.59
N ASP A 78 10.31 -8.96 3.94
CA ASP A 78 10.89 -10.14 3.30
C ASP A 78 10.21 -11.41 3.85
N GLY A 79 9.87 -12.33 2.95
CA GLY A 79 9.29 -13.61 3.33
C GLY A 79 7.96 -13.50 4.08
N TYR A 80 7.63 -14.59 4.77
CA TYR A 80 6.41 -14.73 5.57
C TYR A 80 6.77 -15.15 7.00
N ASN A 81 7.47 -14.28 7.71
CA ASN A 81 7.92 -14.51 9.11
C ASN A 81 6.81 -14.16 10.11
N PHE A 82 5.58 -14.42 9.76
CA PHE A 82 4.39 -14.14 10.56
C PHE A 82 3.37 -15.26 10.35
N ASP A 83 2.24 -15.19 11.05
CA ASP A 83 1.20 -16.21 10.97
C ASP A 83 0.65 -16.34 9.55
N VAL A 84 0.92 -17.49 8.92
CA VAL A 84 0.49 -17.80 7.55
C VAL A 84 -1.02 -17.88 7.44
N VAL A 85 -1.70 -18.36 8.47
CA VAL A 85 -3.18 -18.44 8.50
C VAL A 85 -3.79 -17.05 8.52
N ALA A 86 -3.27 -16.18 9.36
CA ALA A 86 -3.70 -14.78 9.41
C ALA A 86 -3.40 -14.04 8.10
N ALA A 87 -2.24 -14.29 7.50
CA ALA A 87 -1.87 -13.72 6.21
C ALA A 87 -2.83 -14.18 5.10
N ALA A 88 -3.16 -15.46 5.04
CA ALA A 88 -4.10 -16.00 4.06
C ALA A 88 -5.49 -15.35 4.21
N ALA A 89 -5.98 -15.22 5.44
CA ALA A 89 -7.26 -14.57 5.72
C ALA A 89 -7.25 -13.10 5.25
N TYR A 90 -6.17 -12.39 5.50
CA TYR A 90 -6.01 -11.01 5.05
C TYR A 90 -5.96 -10.90 3.52
N ILE A 91 -5.18 -11.76 2.85
CA ILE A 91 -5.05 -11.75 1.39
C ILE A 91 -6.39 -12.06 0.71
N ARG A 92 -7.21 -12.93 1.29
CA ARG A 92 -8.57 -13.18 0.77
C ARG A 92 -9.44 -11.93 0.77
N GLY A 93 -9.20 -11.00 1.68
CA GLY A 93 -9.96 -9.76 1.82
C GLY A 93 -9.50 -8.62 0.91
N VAL A 94 -8.40 -8.77 0.16
CA VAL A 94 -7.90 -7.78 -0.79
C VAL A 94 -8.07 -8.27 -2.22
N ASP A 95 -8.05 -7.34 -3.19
CA ASP A 95 -8.13 -7.69 -4.60
C ASP A 95 -6.76 -8.09 -5.18
N LEU A 96 -5.71 -7.38 -4.76
CA LEU A 96 -4.33 -7.66 -5.12
C LEU A 96 -3.42 -7.48 -3.91
N TYR A 97 -2.40 -8.33 -3.84
CA TYR A 97 -1.40 -8.31 -2.78
C TYR A 97 -0.01 -8.29 -3.39
N PHE A 98 0.64 -7.12 -3.35
CA PHE A 98 1.99 -6.95 -3.83
C PHE A 98 2.99 -7.30 -2.74
N LYS A 99 3.85 -8.26 -3.04
CA LYS A 99 4.81 -8.80 -2.07
C LYS A 99 6.24 -8.40 -2.45
N ARG A 100 6.93 -7.73 -1.55
CA ARG A 100 8.37 -7.54 -1.63
C ARG A 100 9.06 -8.90 -1.59
N SER A 101 10.17 -9.06 -2.32
CA SER A 101 10.91 -10.31 -2.38
C SER A 101 10.01 -11.51 -2.67
N CYS A 102 9.12 -11.35 -3.65
CA CYS A 102 8.14 -12.37 -4.05
C CYS A 102 8.83 -13.62 -4.56
N SER A 103 8.44 -14.77 -4.04
CA SER A 103 8.97 -16.07 -4.43
C SER A 103 7.84 -17.06 -4.66
N THR A 104 7.81 -17.67 -5.84
CA THR A 104 6.84 -18.73 -6.16
C THR A 104 6.93 -19.90 -5.17
N PHE A 105 8.15 -20.25 -4.76
CA PHE A 105 8.37 -21.30 -3.78
C PHE A 105 7.77 -20.96 -2.42
N ARG A 106 8.03 -19.75 -1.90
CA ARG A 106 7.50 -19.30 -0.62
C ARG A 106 5.98 -19.13 -0.64
N ASN A 107 5.45 -18.68 -1.78
CA ASN A 107 4.00 -18.55 -1.97
C ASN A 107 3.28 -19.89 -1.97
N GLY A 108 4.01 -20.99 -2.13
CA GLY A 108 3.45 -22.35 -2.10
C GLY A 108 2.81 -22.77 -0.79
N VAL A 109 3.05 -22.03 0.32
CA VAL A 109 2.39 -22.27 1.61
C VAL A 109 0.91 -21.88 1.59
N PHE A 110 0.48 -21.10 0.60
CA PHE A 110 -0.90 -20.64 0.48
C PHE A 110 -1.72 -21.50 -0.49
N PRO A 111 -3.06 -21.59 -0.27
CA PRO A 111 -3.98 -22.18 -1.24
C PRO A 111 -3.94 -21.43 -2.59
N ALA A 112 -4.37 -22.09 -3.65
CA ALA A 112 -4.31 -21.53 -5.02
C ALA A 112 -5.07 -20.20 -5.17
N GLU A 113 -6.21 -20.04 -4.52
CA GLU A 113 -7.01 -18.80 -4.60
C GLU A 113 -6.32 -17.63 -3.92
N VAL A 114 -5.52 -17.89 -2.90
CA VAL A 114 -4.71 -16.87 -2.23
C VAL A 114 -3.50 -16.50 -3.08
N ARG A 115 -2.77 -17.52 -3.57
CA ARG A 115 -1.62 -17.30 -4.46
C ARG A 115 -1.97 -16.48 -5.69
N ALA A 116 -3.15 -16.68 -6.25
CA ALA A 116 -3.61 -15.96 -7.45
C ALA A 116 -3.66 -14.44 -7.26
N LYS A 117 -3.75 -13.95 -6.03
CA LYS A 117 -3.77 -12.52 -5.70
C LYS A 117 -2.38 -11.93 -5.47
N ILE A 118 -1.36 -12.75 -5.28
CA ILE A 118 -0.01 -12.30 -4.96
C ILE A 118 0.75 -11.93 -6.23
N ARG A 119 1.34 -10.73 -6.22
CA ARG A 119 2.15 -10.18 -7.32
C ARG A 119 3.49 -9.69 -6.79
N PRO A 120 4.56 -9.77 -7.61
CA PRO A 120 5.85 -9.23 -7.21
C PRO A 120 5.82 -7.70 -7.16
N LEU A 121 6.38 -7.13 -6.09
CA LEU A 121 6.57 -5.69 -5.94
C LEU A 121 7.99 -5.26 -6.34
N GLY A 122 8.96 -6.14 -6.22
CA GLY A 122 10.39 -5.84 -6.38
C GLY A 122 11.04 -5.49 -5.04
N PHE A 123 12.23 -4.90 -5.12
CA PHE A 123 12.98 -4.51 -3.94
C PHE A 123 12.51 -3.18 -3.37
N ASN A 124 12.75 -3.01 -2.09
CA ASN A 124 12.39 -1.84 -1.32
C ASN A 124 13.64 -0.97 -1.10
N TYR A 125 13.47 0.34 -1.28
CA TYR A 125 14.48 1.34 -1.01
C TYR A 125 13.94 2.39 -0.04
N HIS A 126 14.79 2.92 0.82
CA HIS A 126 14.43 4.00 1.72
C HIS A 126 14.40 5.33 0.95
N VAL A 127 13.29 5.59 0.31
CA VAL A 127 13.03 6.83 -0.44
C VAL A 127 11.93 7.59 0.27
N THR A 128 12.09 8.89 0.38
CA THR A 128 11.09 9.77 0.98
C THR A 128 11.03 11.10 0.24
N CYS A 129 10.03 11.91 0.56
CA CYS A 129 9.88 13.26 0.07
C CYS A 129 9.31 14.15 1.18
N PRO A 130 9.39 15.49 1.06
CA PRO A 130 8.98 16.41 2.12
C PRO A 130 7.54 16.20 2.63
N GLU A 131 6.62 15.80 1.76
CA GLU A 131 5.21 15.60 2.11
C GLU A 131 4.91 14.21 2.69
N ASN A 132 5.89 13.31 2.72
CA ASN A 132 5.70 11.97 3.24
C ASN A 132 5.53 12.02 4.77
N PRO A 133 4.41 11.51 5.33
CA PRO A 133 4.19 11.50 6.78
C PRO A 133 5.15 10.57 7.52
N ILE A 134 5.83 9.67 6.81
CA ILE A 134 6.93 8.88 7.34
C ILE A 134 8.16 9.77 7.35
N ASN A 135 8.58 10.19 8.54
CA ASN A 135 9.73 11.08 8.67
C ASN A 135 10.96 10.50 7.97
N PRO A 136 11.64 11.29 7.13
CA PRO A 136 12.91 10.86 6.59
C PRO A 136 13.89 10.66 7.75
N VAL A 137 14.70 9.62 7.65
CA VAL A 137 15.83 9.49 8.57
C VAL A 137 16.70 10.73 8.40
N PRO A 138 17.03 11.47 9.46
CA PRO A 138 17.93 12.62 9.33
C PRO A 138 19.22 12.19 8.65
N VAL A 139 19.56 12.90 7.63
CA VAL A 139 20.82 12.68 6.90
C VAL A 139 21.97 13.26 7.72
#